data_0cd22eb106c3c2544d83afd1d7a13800
#
_entry.id   0cd22eb106c3c2544d83afd1d7a13800
#
_cell.length_a   1.000
_cell.length_b   1.000
_cell.length_c   1.000
_cell.angle_alpha   90.00
_cell.angle_beta   90.00
_cell.angle_gamma   90.00
#
_symmetry.space_group_name_H-M   'P 1'
#
loop_
_entity.id
_entity.type
_entity.pdbx_description
1 polymer ?
#
loop_
_entity_poly.entity_id
_entity_poly.type
_entity_poly.pdbx_seq_one_letter_code
_entity_poly.pdbx_strand_id
1 'polypeptide(L)'
;MSYEIAIDIKTCIYFFMILFYYFTWQIIRGSLTADIVLMVEMIAAAYAMGYIQMYLLGNFDEAEKLGKGEWLKIVLASLTYTVASYILNWFARNLIATVLFFLYMVLCYGCIFLTYKIKRDIDTTQLNRELEQFKKGKESDTE
;
A
#
# COMPACT_ATOMS: atom_id res chain seq x y z
N MET A 1 -16.81 -0.69 -8.71
CA MET A 1 -16.38 -0.40 -7.32
C MET A 1 -16.21 1.10 -7.16
N SER A 2 -16.78 1.68 -6.14
CA SER A 2 -16.65 3.12 -5.92
C SER A 2 -15.24 3.47 -5.43
N TYR A 3 -14.80 4.69 -5.70
CA TYR A 3 -13.49 5.17 -5.22
C TYR A 3 -13.42 5.19 -3.70
N GLU A 4 -14.55 5.43 -3.03
CA GLU A 4 -14.61 5.45 -1.56
C GLU A 4 -14.22 4.10 -0.96
N ILE A 5 -14.74 3.00 -1.50
CA ILE A 5 -14.40 1.65 -1.04
C ILE A 5 -12.92 1.37 -1.27
N ALA A 6 -12.39 1.76 -2.43
CA ALA A 6 -10.97 1.58 -2.74
C ALA A 6 -10.07 2.37 -1.77
N ILE A 7 -10.47 3.61 -1.44
CA ILE A 7 -9.76 4.45 -0.48
C ILE A 7 -9.79 3.82 0.91
N ASP A 8 -10.94 3.30 1.34
CA ASP A 8 -11.07 2.66 2.64
C ASP A 8 -10.18 1.42 2.75
N ILE A 9 -10.13 0.58 1.72
CA ILE A 9 -9.27 -0.60 1.68
C ILE A 9 -7.80 -0.19 1.76
N LYS A 10 -7.38 0.79 0.99
CA LYS A 10 -6.00 1.29 1.01
C LYS A 10 -5.64 1.89 2.35
N THR A 11 -6.54 2.66 2.94
CA THR A 11 -6.34 3.25 4.27
C THR A 11 -6.08 2.15 5.30
N CYS A 12 -6.88 1.09 5.30
CA CYS A 12 -6.68 -0.04 6.20
C CYS A 12 -5.32 -0.70 6.01
N ILE A 13 -4.93 -0.96 4.76
CA ILE A 13 -3.65 -1.60 4.45
C ILE A 13 -2.48 -0.75 4.95
N TYR A 14 -2.46 0.53 4.61
CA TYR A 14 -1.38 1.42 5.03
C TYR A 14 -1.37 1.65 6.53
N PHE A 15 -2.54 1.77 7.15
CA PHE A 15 -2.63 1.91 8.60
C PHE A 15 -2.03 0.70 9.31
N PHE A 16 -2.35 -0.52 8.87
CA PHE A 16 -1.77 -1.74 9.46
C PHE A 16 -0.26 -1.80 9.27
N MET A 17 0.25 -1.40 8.12
CA MET A 17 1.70 -1.36 7.87
C MET A 17 2.41 -0.39 8.80
N ILE A 18 1.87 0.81 8.96
CA ILE A 18 2.43 1.83 9.84
C ILE A 18 2.38 1.36 11.29
N LEU A 19 1.23 0.80 11.69
CA LEU A 19 1.01 0.30 13.04
C LEU A 19 1.97 -0.85 13.38
N PHE A 20 2.20 -1.76 12.44
CA PHE A 20 3.15 -2.85 12.59
C PHE A 20 4.57 -2.33 12.86
N TYR A 21 5.00 -1.34 12.09
CA TYR A 21 6.30 -0.70 12.29
C TYR A 21 6.38 -0.03 13.66
N TYR A 22 5.34 0.71 14.04
CA TYR A 22 5.27 1.38 15.34
C TYR A 22 5.36 0.39 16.50
N PHE A 23 4.62 -0.71 16.43
CA PHE A 23 4.67 -1.76 17.46
C PHE A 23 6.05 -2.40 17.55
N THR A 24 6.68 -2.69 16.41
CA THR A 24 8.05 -3.22 16.38
C THR A 24 9.02 -2.26 17.04
N TRP A 25 8.91 -0.97 16.74
CA TRP A 25 9.72 0.07 17.36
C TRP A 25 9.54 0.13 18.87
N GLN A 26 8.30 0.06 19.34
CA GLN A 26 8.01 0.06 20.78
C GLN A 26 8.58 -1.17 21.47
N ILE A 27 8.48 -2.33 20.86
CA ILE A 27 9.05 -3.56 21.41
C ILE A 27 10.59 -3.46 21.51
N ILE A 28 11.23 -2.93 20.47
CA ILE A 28 12.70 -2.72 20.46
C ILE A 28 13.12 -1.77 21.59
N ARG A 29 12.30 -0.76 21.88
CA ARG A 29 12.55 0.16 23.00
C ARG A 29 12.26 -0.44 24.37
N GLY A 30 11.71 -1.65 24.42
CA GLY A 30 11.33 -2.30 25.67
C GLY A 30 9.98 -1.87 26.21
N SER A 31 9.17 -1.14 25.43
CA SER A 31 7.83 -0.72 25.80
C SER A 31 6.79 -1.66 25.22
N LEU A 32 5.88 -2.16 26.06
CA LEU A 32 4.78 -3.01 25.63
C LEU A 32 3.47 -2.22 25.49
N THR A 33 3.53 -0.89 25.62
CA THR A 33 2.36 -0.03 25.52
C THR A 33 2.39 0.77 24.21
N ALA A 34 1.21 1.09 23.69
CA ALA A 34 1.06 1.93 22.51
C ALA A 34 0.21 3.15 22.85
N ASP A 35 0.57 4.30 22.28
CA ASP A 35 -0.16 5.53 22.50
C ASP A 35 -1.37 5.60 21.57
N ILE A 36 -2.56 5.70 22.15
CA ILE A 36 -3.82 5.75 21.39
C ILE A 36 -3.88 6.99 20.50
N VAL A 37 -3.37 8.13 20.97
CA VAL A 37 -3.35 9.39 20.20
C VAL A 37 -2.52 9.21 18.93
N LEU A 38 -1.36 8.57 19.04
CA LEU A 38 -0.51 8.30 17.87
C LEU A 38 -1.20 7.36 16.88
N MET A 39 -1.94 6.36 17.37
CA MET A 39 -2.70 5.46 16.49
C MET A 39 -3.79 6.20 15.72
N VAL A 40 -4.50 7.14 16.37
CA VAL A 40 -5.50 7.98 15.71
C VAL A 40 -4.85 8.87 14.65
N GLU A 41 -3.68 9.44 14.94
CA GLU A 41 -2.92 10.23 13.98
C GLU A 41 -2.49 9.39 12.76
N MET A 42 -2.06 8.15 13.00
CA MET A 42 -1.67 7.23 11.94
C MET A 42 -2.83 6.89 11.01
N ILE A 43 -4.01 6.62 11.56
CA ILE A 43 -5.18 6.31 10.72
C ILE A 43 -5.62 7.53 9.94
N ALA A 44 -5.57 8.72 10.55
CA ALA A 44 -5.89 9.98 9.87
C ALA A 44 -4.91 10.25 8.72
N ALA A 45 -3.61 10.05 8.95
CA ALA A 45 -2.58 10.21 7.93
C ALA A 45 -2.77 9.21 6.78
N ALA A 46 -3.06 7.95 7.10
CA ALA A 46 -3.31 6.92 6.08
C ALA A 46 -4.54 7.25 5.25
N TYR A 47 -5.59 7.77 5.87
CA TYR A 47 -6.81 8.17 5.18
C TYR A 47 -6.55 9.35 4.24
N ALA A 48 -5.84 10.37 4.73
CA ALA A 48 -5.45 11.53 3.90
C ALA A 48 -4.61 11.11 2.71
N MET A 49 -3.63 10.23 2.92
CA MET A 49 -2.78 9.70 1.84
C MET A 49 -3.56 8.85 0.86
N GLY A 50 -4.57 8.12 1.33
CA GLY A 50 -5.48 7.37 0.46
C GLY A 50 -6.17 8.28 -0.55
N TYR A 51 -6.71 9.40 -0.08
CA TYR A 51 -7.31 10.41 -0.96
C TYR A 51 -6.30 11.03 -1.91
N ILE A 52 -5.13 11.43 -1.40
CA ILE A 52 -4.07 12.03 -2.22
C ILE A 52 -3.64 11.05 -3.32
N GLN A 53 -3.44 9.79 -2.96
CA GLN A 53 -3.00 8.76 -3.88
C GLN A 53 -4.03 8.51 -4.98
N MET A 54 -5.31 8.45 -4.64
CA MET A 54 -6.36 8.18 -5.64
C MET A 54 -6.61 9.36 -6.57
N TYR A 55 -6.60 10.59 -6.05
CA TYR A 55 -7.01 11.76 -6.84
C TYR A 55 -5.84 12.54 -7.41
N LEU A 56 -4.70 12.62 -6.72
CA LEU A 56 -3.55 13.41 -7.17
C LEU A 56 -2.46 12.57 -7.83
N LEU A 57 -2.17 11.39 -7.28
CA LEU A 57 -1.07 10.55 -7.75
C LEU A 57 -1.52 9.46 -8.73
N GLY A 58 -2.82 9.38 -9.03
CA GLY A 58 -3.34 8.45 -10.02
C GLY A 58 -3.22 6.98 -9.68
N ASN A 59 -3.22 6.64 -8.38
CA ASN A 59 -3.23 5.26 -7.90
C ASN A 59 -2.05 4.42 -8.43
N PHE A 60 -0.84 4.94 -8.29
CA PHE A 60 0.39 4.39 -8.85
C PHE A 60 0.73 2.97 -8.39
N ASP A 61 0.26 2.55 -7.22
CA ASP A 61 0.53 1.21 -6.69
C ASP A 61 -0.21 0.11 -7.45
N GLU A 62 -1.20 0.46 -8.27
CA GLU A 62 -1.92 -0.46 -9.14
C GLU A 62 -1.47 -0.37 -10.60
N ALA A 63 -0.39 0.36 -10.90
CA ALA A 63 0.14 0.51 -12.25
C ALA A 63 0.64 -0.82 -12.80
N GLU A 64 0.55 -1.00 -14.12
CA GLU A 64 0.99 -2.23 -14.77
C GLU A 64 2.51 -2.41 -14.75
N LYS A 65 3.25 -1.31 -14.79
CA LYS A 65 4.72 -1.31 -14.80
C LYS A 65 5.26 -0.26 -13.84
N LEU A 66 6.36 -0.59 -13.17
CA LEU A 66 7.11 0.35 -12.38
C LEU A 66 8.07 1.14 -13.29
N GLY A 67 7.56 2.22 -13.87
CA GLY A 67 8.40 3.18 -14.59
C GLY A 67 9.02 4.21 -13.65
N LYS A 68 9.79 5.15 -14.21
CA LYS A 68 10.42 6.21 -13.42
C LYS A 68 9.38 7.09 -12.70
N GLY A 69 8.24 7.33 -13.34
CA GLY A 69 7.17 8.13 -12.75
C GLY A 69 6.55 7.46 -11.52
N GLU A 70 6.33 6.15 -11.58
CA GLU A 70 5.77 5.38 -10.48
C GLU A 70 6.75 5.31 -9.32
N TRP A 71 8.04 5.09 -9.58
CA TRP A 71 9.07 5.14 -8.54
C TRP A 71 9.12 6.49 -7.85
N LEU A 72 9.03 7.57 -8.62
CA LEU A 72 9.00 8.93 -8.07
C LEU A 72 7.80 9.11 -7.14
N LYS A 73 6.63 8.63 -7.55
CA LYS A 73 5.42 8.70 -6.72
C LYS A 73 5.55 7.90 -5.43
N ILE A 74 6.14 6.71 -5.49
CA ILE A 74 6.41 5.88 -4.31
C ILE A 74 7.33 6.62 -3.35
N VAL A 75 8.43 7.20 -3.85
CA VAL A 75 9.38 7.95 -3.02
C VAL A 75 8.71 9.17 -2.40
N LEU A 76 7.91 9.92 -3.17
CA LEU A 76 7.18 11.09 -2.67
C LEU A 76 6.18 10.71 -1.57
N ALA A 77 5.42 9.64 -1.76
CA ALA A 77 4.46 9.17 -0.77
C ALA A 77 5.17 8.70 0.51
N SER A 78 6.24 7.93 0.36
CA SER A 78 7.04 7.47 1.49
C SER A 78 7.66 8.64 2.25
N LEU A 79 8.15 9.64 1.53
CA LEU A 79 8.71 10.86 2.13
C LEU A 79 7.64 11.63 2.90
N THR A 80 6.44 11.72 2.37
CA THR A 80 5.31 12.39 3.04
C THR A 80 4.99 11.72 4.36
N TYR A 81 4.89 10.38 4.38
CA TYR A 81 4.69 9.63 5.62
C TYR A 81 5.83 9.85 6.60
N THR A 82 7.07 9.86 6.12
CA THR A 82 8.26 10.05 6.96
C THR A 82 8.26 11.42 7.62
N VAL A 83 7.97 12.47 6.84
CA VAL A 83 7.88 13.84 7.36
C VAL A 83 6.75 13.96 8.38
N ALA A 84 5.59 13.37 8.08
CA ALA A 84 4.46 13.37 9.01
C ALA A 84 4.82 12.66 10.31
N SER A 85 5.51 11.52 10.25
CA SER A 85 5.94 10.77 11.43
C SER A 85 6.90 11.58 12.31
N TYR A 86 7.79 12.34 11.68
CA TYR A 86 8.73 13.18 12.41
C TYR A 86 8.02 14.37 13.08
N ILE A 87 7.15 15.05 12.34
CA ILE A 87 6.40 16.21 12.85
C ILE A 87 5.46 15.78 13.99
N LEU A 88 4.76 14.67 13.82
CA LEU A 88 3.81 14.14 14.80
C LEU A 88 4.49 13.35 15.94
N ASN A 89 5.81 13.23 15.88
CA ASN A 89 6.60 12.58 16.92
C ASN A 89 6.23 11.11 17.18
N TRP A 90 5.95 10.37 16.11
CA TRP A 90 5.56 8.96 16.23
C TRP A 90 6.67 8.07 16.79
N PHE A 91 7.92 8.40 16.49
CA PHE A 91 9.10 7.62 16.87
C PHE A 91 10.02 8.40 17.82
N ALA A 92 9.44 9.25 18.67
CA ALA A 92 10.18 10.09 19.63
C ALA A 92 11.27 10.95 18.97
N ARG A 93 11.04 11.37 17.71
CA ARG A 93 11.99 12.15 16.88
C ARG A 93 13.36 11.51 16.73
N ASN A 94 13.40 10.19 16.76
CA ASN A 94 14.64 9.47 16.50
C ASN A 94 14.90 9.45 14.99
N LEU A 95 16.01 10.06 14.57
CA LEU A 95 16.35 10.16 13.15
C LEU A 95 16.59 8.78 12.52
N ILE A 96 17.22 7.86 13.25
CA ILE A 96 17.49 6.51 12.75
C ILE A 96 16.16 5.77 12.49
N ALA A 97 15.25 5.82 13.45
CA ALA A 97 13.93 5.22 13.31
C ALA A 97 13.15 5.83 12.15
N THR A 98 13.22 7.14 11.97
CA THR A 98 12.55 7.86 10.90
C THR A 98 13.10 7.47 9.52
N VAL A 99 14.41 7.36 9.37
CA VAL A 99 15.04 6.94 8.12
C VAL A 99 14.69 5.50 7.81
N LEU A 100 14.72 4.61 8.79
CA LEU A 100 14.32 3.22 8.62
C LEU A 100 12.84 3.11 8.27
N PHE A 101 11.99 3.97 8.81
CA PHE A 101 10.58 4.05 8.45
C PHE A 101 10.39 4.43 6.98
N PHE A 102 11.19 5.38 6.47
CA PHE A 102 11.16 5.73 5.05
C PHE A 102 11.47 4.51 4.18
N LEU A 103 12.55 3.79 4.48
CA LEU A 103 12.91 2.58 3.74
C LEU A 103 11.82 1.51 3.84
N TYR A 104 11.26 1.34 5.03
CA TYR A 104 10.16 0.41 5.27
C TYR A 104 8.95 0.75 4.39
N MET A 105 8.57 2.02 4.33
CA MET A 105 7.44 2.45 3.50
C MET A 105 7.68 2.23 2.01
N VAL A 106 8.90 2.46 1.52
CA VAL A 106 9.27 2.18 0.13
C VAL A 106 9.10 0.69 -0.15
N LEU A 107 9.59 -0.17 0.74
CA LEU A 107 9.43 -1.62 0.61
C LEU A 107 7.96 -2.04 0.63
N CYS A 108 7.15 -1.43 1.50
CA CYS A 108 5.71 -1.72 1.58
C CYS A 108 5.00 -1.37 0.27
N TYR A 109 5.30 -0.21 -0.32
CA TYR A 109 4.74 0.15 -1.62
C TYR A 109 5.15 -0.82 -2.71
N GLY A 110 6.42 -1.24 -2.71
CA GLY A 110 6.91 -2.27 -3.63
C GLY A 110 6.17 -3.59 -3.47
N CYS A 111 5.93 -4.03 -2.23
CA CYS A 111 5.18 -5.25 -1.93
C CYS A 111 3.73 -5.14 -2.41
N ILE A 112 3.08 -4.01 -2.19
CA ILE A 112 1.71 -3.77 -2.65
C ILE A 112 1.65 -3.82 -4.18
N PHE A 113 2.60 -3.17 -4.86
CA PHE A 113 2.69 -3.21 -6.31
C PHE A 113 2.82 -4.65 -6.82
N LEU A 114 3.71 -5.44 -6.21
CA LEU A 114 3.89 -6.85 -6.59
C LEU A 114 2.63 -7.67 -6.35
N THR A 115 1.93 -7.41 -5.25
CA THR A 115 0.68 -8.11 -4.93
C THR A 115 -0.38 -7.86 -6.00
N TYR A 116 -0.57 -6.60 -6.42
CA TYR A 116 -1.51 -6.26 -7.48
C TYR A 116 -1.09 -6.84 -8.82
N LYS A 117 0.21 -6.85 -9.11
CA LYS A 117 0.74 -7.42 -10.34
C LYS A 117 0.47 -8.93 -10.40
N ILE A 118 0.76 -9.65 -9.33
CA ILE A 118 0.52 -11.10 -9.25
C ILE A 118 -0.98 -11.38 -9.39
N LYS A 119 -1.82 -10.62 -8.72
CA LYS A 119 -3.27 -10.77 -8.81
C LYS A 119 -3.77 -10.60 -10.24
N ARG A 120 -3.28 -9.57 -10.96
CA ARG A 120 -3.64 -9.36 -12.36
C ARG A 120 -3.19 -10.51 -13.25
N ASP A 121 -1.97 -11.02 -13.05
CA ASP A 121 -1.45 -12.14 -13.81
C ASP A 121 -2.29 -13.40 -13.59
N ILE A 122 -2.70 -13.68 -12.35
CA ILE A 122 -3.58 -14.80 -12.02
C ILE A 122 -4.95 -14.63 -12.69
N ASP A 123 -5.56 -13.45 -12.58
CA ASP A 123 -6.85 -13.16 -13.17
C ASP A 123 -6.82 -13.30 -14.70
N THR A 124 -5.74 -12.84 -15.34
CA THR A 124 -5.54 -12.96 -16.78
C THR A 124 -5.41 -14.41 -17.20
N THR A 125 -4.65 -15.19 -16.45
CA THR A 125 -4.46 -16.63 -16.72
C THR A 125 -5.79 -17.39 -16.60
N GLN A 126 -6.57 -17.10 -15.54
CA GLN A 126 -7.90 -17.68 -15.35
C GLN A 126 -8.85 -17.32 -16.48
N LEU A 127 -8.88 -16.06 -16.88
CA LEU A 127 -9.72 -15.58 -17.95
C LEU A 127 -9.38 -16.27 -19.27
N ASN A 128 -8.10 -16.43 -19.57
CA ASN A 128 -7.64 -17.14 -20.76
C ASN A 128 -8.07 -18.61 -20.77
N ARG A 129 -8.01 -19.29 -19.62
CA ARG A 129 -8.50 -20.66 -19.47
C ARG A 129 -9.99 -20.77 -19.75
N GLU A 130 -10.78 -19.86 -19.19
CA GLU A 130 -12.22 -19.82 -19.39
C GLU A 130 -12.56 -19.60 -20.86
N LEU A 131 -11.82 -18.72 -21.54
CA LEU A 131 -11.99 -18.48 -22.98
C LEU A 131 -11.67 -19.70 -23.80
N GLU A 132 -10.58 -20.43 -23.49
CA GLU A 132 -10.24 -21.67 -24.18
C GLU A 132 -11.31 -22.74 -24.01
N GLN A 133 -11.82 -22.90 -22.80
CA GLN A 133 -12.90 -23.85 -22.52
C GLN A 133 -14.17 -23.48 -23.28
N PHE A 134 -14.50 -22.20 -23.35
CA PHE A 134 -15.65 -21.69 -24.08
C PHE A 134 -15.49 -21.98 -25.59
N LYS A 135 -14.32 -21.73 -26.15
CA LYS A 135 -14.04 -22.00 -27.57
C LYS A 135 -14.15 -23.49 -27.89
N LYS A 136 -13.62 -24.37 -27.03
CA LYS A 136 -13.71 -25.82 -27.21
C LYS A 136 -15.16 -26.30 -27.14
N GLY A 137 -15.95 -25.76 -26.21
CA GLY A 137 -17.37 -26.08 -26.11
C GLY A 137 -18.14 -25.64 -27.34
N LYS A 138 -17.83 -24.47 -27.90
CA LYS A 138 -18.46 -23.95 -29.10
C LYS A 138 -18.09 -24.76 -30.34
N GLU A 139 -16.84 -25.18 -30.48
CA GLU A 139 -16.40 -26.05 -31.58
C GLU A 139 -17.10 -27.41 -31.51
N SER A 140 -17.26 -27.96 -30.33
CA SER A 140 -17.96 -29.22 -30.10
C SER A 140 -19.45 -29.12 -30.49
N ASP A 141 -20.10 -27.98 -30.23
CA ASP A 141 -21.50 -27.78 -30.59
C ASP A 141 -21.75 -27.56 -32.08
N THR A 142 -20.70 -27.16 -32.85
CA THR A 142 -20.80 -26.96 -34.30
C THR A 142 -20.53 -28.23 -35.11
N GLU A 143 -20.03 -29.27 -34.49
CA GLU A 143 -19.88 -30.60 -35.12
C GLU A 143 -21.12 -31.42 -34.89
#